data_8e0d16292a0a81affbcc9282ff69c82b
#
_entry.id   8e0d16292a0a81affbcc9282ff69c82b
#
_cell.length_a   1.000
_cell.length_b   1.000
_cell.length_c   1.000
_cell.angle_alpha   90.00
_cell.angle_beta   90.00
_cell.angle_gamma   90.00
#
_symmetry.space_group_name_H-M   'P 1'
#
loop_
_entity.id
_entity.type
_entity.pdbx_description
1 polymer ?
#
loop_
_entity_poly.entity_id
_entity_poly.type
_entity_poly.pdbx_seq_one_letter_code
_entity_poly.pdbx_strand_id
1 'polypeptide(L)'
;MVHMSSPFAVAALILLAQSPKPAAPFTTPLTKAEMTGKQAVVATTVGTFVVDLRPDLAPNHVGYFIKLARAGAYDGTIFHRVVRLGIIQGGDPLSKDPAKVKQYGTGGLGVLKAETSSEKHTRGAVSAVLQPGKPDSAGSQFFVCVTDQPALDGNYTILGRVSEGLDVVTKISESAADEKGSPLERVEIRSVTIRDTPPPEPEPFAGESPAQLARHRAILETSAGPITVEFTPDKAPEHVRNFLRLAALGVFDGTSFHRVVRGFVIQTGSLPSRGPVTEKQQQAVRSLQPEFNDTKHVKGVLSMARGDDPASAMTSFFIVTGEAPSLDGKYTAFGRVVDGIAVVEAIEQSAVNGEAPVSRIELKSVRIVQ
;
A
#
# COMPACT_ATOMS: atom_id res chain seq x y z
N MET A 1 -65.58 74.34 -24.87
CA MET A 1 -64.39 74.16 -24.02
C MET A 1 -64.10 72.71 -23.96
N VAL A 2 -63.08 72.24 -24.68
CA VAL A 2 -62.74 70.83 -24.78
C VAL A 2 -61.39 70.66 -24.00
N HIS A 3 -61.45 69.90 -22.92
CA HIS A 3 -60.21 69.54 -22.18
C HIS A 3 -59.59 68.31 -22.84
N MET A 4 -58.42 68.53 -23.42
CA MET A 4 -57.54 67.43 -23.86
C MET A 4 -56.68 66.94 -22.66
N SER A 5 -56.89 65.71 -22.26
CA SER A 5 -56.03 65.01 -21.28
C SER A 5 -54.96 64.27 -22.03
N SER A 6 -53.72 64.60 -21.74
CA SER A 6 -52.51 63.90 -22.25
C SER A 6 -52.18 62.64 -21.39
N PRO A 7 -51.89 61.50 -21.95
CA PRO A 7 -51.44 60.35 -21.19
C PRO A 7 -49.86 60.36 -21.00
N PHE A 8 -49.45 60.44 -19.79
CA PHE A 8 -48.01 60.16 -19.44
C PHE A 8 -47.67 58.67 -19.59
N ALA A 9 -46.81 58.35 -20.55
CA ALA A 9 -46.29 57.04 -20.69
C ALA A 9 -45.11 56.85 -19.72
N VAL A 10 -45.23 56.04 -18.70
CA VAL A 10 -44.17 55.61 -17.80
C VAL A 10 -43.39 54.50 -18.49
N ALA A 11 -42.22 54.76 -19.02
CA ALA A 11 -41.29 53.76 -19.53
C ALA A 11 -40.62 53.06 -18.34
N ALA A 12 -41.02 51.82 -18.04
CA ALA A 12 -40.37 50.95 -17.08
C ALA A 12 -39.03 50.45 -17.68
N LEU A 13 -37.90 50.97 -17.18
CA LEU A 13 -36.56 50.51 -17.52
C LEU A 13 -36.33 49.14 -16.82
N ILE A 14 -36.48 48.06 -17.54
CA ILE A 14 -36.12 46.71 -17.04
C ILE A 14 -34.58 46.62 -17.05
N LEU A 15 -33.95 46.78 -15.90
CA LEU A 15 -32.56 46.41 -15.70
C LEU A 15 -32.46 44.90 -15.76
N LEU A 16 -32.06 44.36 -16.91
CA LEU A 16 -31.60 42.97 -17.02
C LEU A 16 -30.34 42.81 -16.17
N ALA A 17 -30.50 42.27 -14.97
CA ALA A 17 -29.38 41.83 -14.15
C ALA A 17 -28.61 40.76 -14.94
N GLN A 18 -27.46 41.10 -15.48
CA GLN A 18 -26.57 40.14 -16.10
C GLN A 18 -26.13 39.14 -15.02
N SER A 19 -26.46 37.87 -15.21
CA SER A 19 -25.94 36.79 -14.38
C SER A 19 -24.43 36.89 -14.35
N PRO A 20 -23.78 36.80 -13.17
CA PRO A 20 -22.34 36.92 -13.08
C PRO A 20 -21.70 35.87 -13.99
N LYS A 21 -20.78 36.33 -14.84
CA LYS A 21 -19.99 35.43 -15.72
C LYS A 21 -19.33 34.36 -14.85
N PRO A 22 -19.42 33.07 -15.21
CA PRO A 22 -18.75 32.01 -14.46
C PRO A 22 -17.27 32.36 -14.26
N ALA A 23 -16.75 32.19 -13.04
CA ALA A 23 -15.34 32.42 -12.76
C ALA A 23 -14.49 31.49 -13.65
N ALA A 24 -13.36 31.99 -14.13
CA ALA A 24 -12.43 31.17 -14.90
C ALA A 24 -11.95 29.96 -14.05
N PRO A 25 -11.82 28.77 -14.64
CA PRO A 25 -11.29 27.61 -13.93
C PRO A 25 -9.91 27.90 -13.33
N PHE A 26 -9.65 27.31 -12.17
CA PHE A 26 -8.33 27.45 -11.54
C PHE A 26 -7.23 26.84 -12.43
N THR A 27 -6.13 27.58 -12.57
CA THR A 27 -4.90 27.11 -13.15
C THR A 27 -3.81 27.28 -12.09
N THR A 28 -3.02 26.22 -11.87
CA THR A 28 -1.97 26.25 -10.86
C THR A 28 -0.84 27.21 -11.24
N PRO A 29 -0.35 28.06 -10.33
CA PRO A 29 0.86 28.84 -10.54
C PRO A 29 2.14 28.01 -10.32
N LEU A 30 2.03 26.78 -9.74
CA LEU A 30 3.18 25.93 -9.48
C LEU A 30 3.63 25.24 -10.76
N THR A 31 4.93 25.19 -10.98
CA THR A 31 5.53 24.38 -12.05
C THR A 31 5.42 22.90 -11.73
N LYS A 32 5.51 22.05 -12.77
CA LYS A 32 5.52 20.59 -12.59
C LYS A 32 6.68 20.16 -11.65
N ALA A 33 7.85 20.77 -11.77
CA ALA A 33 9.01 20.47 -10.92
C ALA A 33 8.75 20.75 -9.44
N GLU A 34 8.05 21.84 -9.10
CA GLU A 34 7.70 22.19 -7.71
C GLU A 34 6.68 21.22 -7.09
N MET A 35 5.92 20.49 -7.91
CA MET A 35 4.91 19.54 -7.48
C MET A 35 5.38 18.09 -7.55
N THR A 36 6.40 17.78 -8.36
CA THR A 36 6.95 16.43 -8.49
C THR A 36 7.63 15.99 -7.19
N GLY A 37 7.46 14.74 -6.80
CA GLY A 37 8.02 14.19 -5.56
C GLY A 37 7.40 14.81 -4.31
N LYS A 38 6.16 15.31 -4.37
CA LYS A 38 5.42 15.76 -3.19
C LYS A 38 4.45 14.70 -2.71
N GLN A 39 4.32 14.63 -1.40
CA GLN A 39 3.37 13.80 -0.69
C GLN A 39 2.43 14.65 0.15
N ALA A 40 1.18 14.21 0.25
CA ALA A 40 0.22 14.73 1.21
C ALA A 40 0.09 13.76 2.39
N VAL A 41 0.45 14.19 3.58
CA VAL A 41 0.24 13.45 4.83
C VAL A 41 -1.12 13.85 5.39
N VAL A 42 -2.08 12.93 5.37
CA VAL A 42 -3.45 13.14 5.83
C VAL A 42 -3.61 12.53 7.21
N ALA A 43 -3.60 13.36 8.24
CA ALA A 43 -3.85 12.94 9.62
C ALA A 43 -5.36 12.96 9.91
N THR A 44 -5.90 11.86 10.41
CA THR A 44 -7.32 11.71 10.76
C THR A 44 -7.52 11.31 12.21
N THR A 45 -8.77 11.26 12.67
CA THR A 45 -9.13 10.78 14.01
C THR A 45 -8.89 9.28 14.20
N VAL A 46 -8.73 8.50 13.11
CA VAL A 46 -8.55 7.04 13.15
C VAL A 46 -7.18 6.57 12.70
N GLY A 47 -6.30 7.49 12.31
CA GLY A 47 -4.94 7.19 11.86
C GLY A 47 -4.46 8.15 10.77
N THR A 48 -3.27 7.92 10.26
CA THR A 48 -2.65 8.74 9.21
C THR A 48 -2.41 7.89 7.96
N PHE A 49 -2.65 8.47 6.79
CA PHE A 49 -2.24 7.88 5.51
C PHE A 49 -1.52 8.93 4.66
N VAL A 50 -0.71 8.47 3.71
CA VAL A 50 0.11 9.32 2.86
C VAL A 50 -0.29 9.12 1.41
N VAL A 51 -0.40 10.20 0.66
CA VAL A 51 -0.74 10.21 -0.76
C VAL A 51 0.44 10.75 -1.57
N ASP A 52 0.97 9.96 -2.49
CA ASP A 52 1.90 10.42 -3.52
C ASP A 52 1.12 11.24 -4.55
N LEU A 53 1.48 12.51 -4.71
CA LEU A 53 0.80 13.40 -5.64
C LEU A 53 1.31 13.18 -7.07
N ARG A 54 0.40 13.19 -8.06
CA ARG A 54 0.67 12.86 -9.47
C ARG A 54 0.47 14.09 -10.39
N PRO A 55 1.35 15.10 -10.32
CA PRO A 55 1.26 16.27 -11.19
C PRO A 55 1.53 15.96 -12.67
N ASP A 56 2.04 14.77 -12.97
CA ASP A 56 2.18 14.23 -14.31
C ASP A 56 0.83 13.89 -14.95
N LEU A 57 -0.17 13.52 -14.14
CA LEU A 57 -1.53 13.17 -14.58
C LEU A 57 -2.49 14.37 -14.51
N ALA A 58 -2.41 15.18 -13.45
CA ALA A 58 -3.39 16.20 -13.14
C ALA A 58 -2.75 17.44 -12.48
N PRO A 59 -1.97 18.25 -13.22
CA PRO A 59 -1.22 19.36 -12.65
C PRO A 59 -2.10 20.39 -11.94
N ASN A 60 -3.27 20.76 -12.48
CA ASN A 60 -4.14 21.76 -11.86
C ASN A 60 -4.82 21.21 -10.60
N HIS A 61 -5.24 19.95 -10.60
CA HIS A 61 -5.82 19.30 -9.41
C HIS A 61 -4.79 19.17 -8.29
N VAL A 62 -3.56 18.74 -8.61
CA VAL A 62 -2.47 18.63 -7.63
C VAL A 62 -2.11 20.02 -7.10
N GLY A 63 -1.96 21.02 -7.96
CA GLY A 63 -1.65 22.37 -7.53
C GLY A 63 -2.74 23.00 -6.65
N TYR A 64 -4.02 22.74 -6.96
CA TYR A 64 -5.13 23.18 -6.14
C TYR A 64 -5.18 22.47 -4.79
N PHE A 65 -4.97 21.15 -4.78
CA PHE A 65 -4.88 20.36 -3.55
C PHE A 65 -3.75 20.88 -2.64
N ILE A 66 -2.56 21.11 -3.19
CA ILE A 66 -1.42 21.68 -2.45
C ILE A 66 -1.77 23.06 -1.87
N LYS A 67 -2.39 23.92 -2.67
CA LYS A 67 -2.85 25.25 -2.22
C LYS A 67 -3.78 25.15 -1.03
N LEU A 68 -4.79 24.28 -1.09
CA LEU A 68 -5.77 24.09 -0.03
C LEU A 68 -5.14 23.48 1.22
N ALA A 69 -4.28 22.46 1.07
CA ALA A 69 -3.55 21.86 2.17
C ALA A 69 -2.68 22.86 2.93
N ARG A 70 -1.90 23.67 2.19
CA ARG A 70 -1.06 24.74 2.79
C ARG A 70 -1.87 25.82 3.49
N ALA A 71 -3.10 26.04 3.08
CA ALA A 71 -4.01 27.00 3.72
C ALA A 71 -4.79 26.41 4.90
N GLY A 72 -4.59 25.13 5.28
CA GLY A 72 -5.36 24.46 6.31
C GLY A 72 -6.85 24.28 5.93
N ALA A 73 -7.17 24.33 4.64
CA ALA A 73 -8.55 24.30 4.18
C ALA A 73 -9.22 22.94 4.44
N TYR A 74 -8.46 21.87 4.57
CA TYR A 74 -8.96 20.52 4.89
C TYR A 74 -9.15 20.28 6.38
N ASP A 75 -8.50 21.07 7.25
CA ASP A 75 -8.52 20.86 8.69
C ASP A 75 -9.94 21.00 9.24
N GLY A 76 -10.39 20.02 10.01
CA GLY A 76 -11.76 19.93 10.53
C GLY A 76 -12.82 19.46 9.54
N THR A 77 -12.48 19.23 8.25
CA THR A 77 -13.40 18.53 7.32
C THR A 77 -13.50 17.06 7.71
N ILE A 78 -14.52 16.34 7.23
CA ILE A 78 -14.70 14.92 7.52
C ILE A 78 -14.75 14.07 6.25
N PHE A 79 -14.57 12.78 6.40
CA PHE A 79 -15.06 11.80 5.43
C PHE A 79 -16.58 11.69 5.63
N HIS A 80 -17.33 12.42 4.81
CA HIS A 80 -18.79 12.55 4.94
C HIS A 80 -19.56 11.46 4.17
N ARG A 81 -18.87 10.66 3.36
CA ARG A 81 -19.44 9.53 2.65
C ARG A 81 -18.47 8.37 2.58
N VAL A 82 -18.93 7.19 2.96
CA VAL A 82 -18.21 5.93 2.84
C VAL A 82 -19.05 4.91 2.08
N VAL A 83 -18.40 4.17 1.20
CA VAL A 83 -18.94 2.97 0.57
C VAL A 83 -18.04 1.83 1.01
N ARG A 84 -18.59 0.93 1.82
CA ARG A 84 -17.80 -0.16 2.41
C ARG A 84 -17.03 -0.93 1.34
N LEU A 85 -15.72 -1.04 1.52
CA LEU A 85 -14.77 -1.65 0.56
C LEU A 85 -14.84 -1.06 -0.86
N GLY A 86 -15.48 0.10 -1.04
CA GLY A 86 -15.55 0.82 -2.30
C GLY A 86 -14.67 2.06 -2.27
N ILE A 87 -15.21 3.15 -1.75
CA ILE A 87 -14.52 4.44 -1.63
C ILE A 87 -14.77 5.11 -0.28
N ILE A 88 -13.87 6.01 0.11
CA ILE A 88 -14.10 7.02 1.15
C ILE A 88 -14.02 8.40 0.50
N GLN A 89 -14.95 9.32 0.81
CA GLN A 89 -15.05 10.65 0.22
C GLN A 89 -15.03 11.73 1.30
N GLY A 90 -14.18 12.74 1.11
CA GLY A 90 -14.01 13.86 2.05
C GLY A 90 -13.64 15.17 1.37
N GLY A 91 -13.16 16.15 2.17
CA GLY A 91 -12.67 17.44 1.68
C GLY A 91 -13.77 18.46 1.33
N ASP A 92 -15.01 18.23 1.76
CA ASP A 92 -16.09 19.23 1.65
C ASP A 92 -15.94 20.28 2.77
N PRO A 93 -15.76 21.58 2.46
CA PRO A 93 -15.64 22.63 3.47
C PRO A 93 -16.91 22.80 4.32
N LEU A 94 -18.10 22.44 3.81
CA LEU A 94 -19.34 22.48 4.59
C LEU A 94 -19.37 21.45 5.71
N SER A 95 -18.59 20.39 5.58
CA SER A 95 -18.54 19.29 6.55
C SER A 95 -17.85 19.65 7.87
N LYS A 96 -17.21 20.82 7.95
CA LYS A 96 -16.70 21.39 9.21
C LYS A 96 -17.81 21.72 10.20
N ASP A 97 -18.96 22.12 9.69
CA ASP A 97 -20.10 22.58 10.50
C ASP A 97 -21.16 21.47 10.60
N PRO A 98 -21.34 20.83 11.79
CA PRO A 98 -22.37 19.81 11.98
C PRO A 98 -23.81 20.26 11.66
N ALA A 99 -24.11 21.56 11.78
CA ALA A 99 -25.43 22.08 11.45
C ALA A 99 -25.74 21.99 9.95
N LYS A 100 -24.72 21.84 9.10
CA LYS A 100 -24.84 21.74 7.65
C LYS A 100 -24.86 20.31 7.10
N VAL A 101 -25.12 19.31 7.93
CA VAL A 101 -25.09 17.89 7.54
C VAL A 101 -25.91 17.58 6.29
N LYS A 102 -27.06 18.24 6.09
CA LYS A 102 -27.90 18.07 4.91
C LYS A 102 -27.28 18.61 3.60
N GLN A 103 -26.22 19.41 3.71
CA GLN A 103 -25.52 20.02 2.58
C GLN A 103 -24.17 19.36 2.28
N TYR A 104 -23.76 18.37 3.09
CA TYR A 104 -22.50 17.67 2.87
C TYR A 104 -22.45 17.05 1.47
N GLY A 105 -21.28 17.14 0.85
CA GLY A 105 -21.04 16.71 -0.52
C GLY A 105 -21.30 17.79 -1.58
N THR A 106 -21.83 18.97 -1.21
CA THR A 106 -22.15 20.05 -2.17
C THR A 106 -21.15 21.20 -2.17
N GLY A 107 -20.29 21.31 -1.15
CA GLY A 107 -19.36 22.41 -1.00
C GLY A 107 -18.06 22.21 -1.77
N GLY A 108 -17.37 23.32 -2.08
CA GLY A 108 -16.01 23.33 -2.63
C GLY A 108 -15.87 22.76 -4.05
N LEU A 109 -16.93 22.71 -4.83
CA LEU A 109 -16.97 22.19 -6.20
C LEU A 109 -17.04 23.33 -7.25
N GLY A 110 -16.84 23.01 -8.53
CA GLY A 110 -16.99 23.96 -9.64
C GLY A 110 -15.78 24.85 -9.89
N VAL A 111 -14.58 24.41 -9.52
CA VAL A 111 -13.34 25.22 -9.57
C VAL A 111 -12.36 24.70 -10.63
N LEU A 112 -12.35 23.42 -10.91
CA LEU A 112 -11.38 22.73 -11.75
C LEU A 112 -12.02 22.08 -12.97
N LYS A 113 -11.34 22.15 -14.11
CA LYS A 113 -11.66 21.34 -15.29
C LYS A 113 -11.11 19.93 -15.14
N ALA A 114 -11.74 18.96 -15.79
CA ALA A 114 -11.28 17.58 -15.81
C ALA A 114 -9.86 17.45 -16.41
N GLU A 115 -9.05 16.63 -15.76
CA GLU A 115 -7.71 16.19 -16.21
C GLU A 115 -7.68 14.65 -16.19
N THR A 116 -8.56 14.02 -16.99
CA THR A 116 -8.66 12.57 -17.04
C THR A 116 -7.46 11.96 -17.77
N SER A 117 -7.08 10.74 -17.38
CA SER A 117 -5.95 9.99 -17.94
C SER A 117 -6.33 8.53 -18.19
N SER A 118 -5.41 7.74 -18.75
CA SER A 118 -5.56 6.28 -18.89
C SER A 118 -5.26 5.50 -17.61
N GLU A 119 -4.80 6.18 -16.55
CA GLU A 119 -4.54 5.58 -15.25
C GLU A 119 -5.81 4.94 -14.69
N LYS A 120 -5.66 3.83 -13.97
CA LYS A 120 -6.76 3.02 -13.46
C LYS A 120 -7.07 3.34 -12.01
N HIS A 121 -8.38 3.33 -11.68
CA HIS A 121 -8.87 3.47 -10.31
C HIS A 121 -8.67 2.17 -9.53
N THR A 122 -7.41 1.73 -9.43
CA THR A 122 -7.06 0.59 -8.57
C THR A 122 -7.02 1.02 -7.11
N ARG A 123 -6.97 0.06 -6.20
CA ARG A 123 -6.85 0.29 -4.76
C ARG A 123 -5.81 1.36 -4.44
N GLY A 124 -6.17 2.33 -3.62
CA GLY A 124 -5.33 3.46 -3.24
C GLY A 124 -5.36 4.66 -4.18
N ALA A 125 -6.03 4.60 -5.34
CA ALA A 125 -6.17 5.77 -6.21
C ALA A 125 -6.95 6.88 -5.48
N VAL A 126 -6.43 8.12 -5.57
CA VAL A 126 -7.05 9.33 -5.01
C VAL A 126 -7.53 10.19 -6.16
N SER A 127 -8.83 10.48 -6.19
CA SER A 127 -9.48 11.15 -7.32
C SER A 127 -10.38 12.29 -6.90
N ALA A 128 -10.56 13.25 -7.80
CA ALA A 128 -11.42 14.41 -7.58
C ALA A 128 -12.90 14.05 -7.68
N VAL A 129 -13.71 14.63 -6.80
CA VAL A 129 -15.18 14.50 -6.84
C VAL A 129 -15.77 15.50 -7.83
N LEU A 130 -16.78 15.08 -8.57
CA LEU A 130 -17.50 15.90 -9.56
C LEU A 130 -18.97 16.07 -9.16
N GLN A 131 -19.60 17.15 -9.65
CA GLN A 131 -21.07 17.24 -9.65
C GLN A 131 -21.64 16.26 -10.69
N PRO A 132 -22.76 15.59 -10.40
CA PRO A 132 -23.38 14.66 -11.35
C PRO A 132 -23.59 15.31 -12.72
N GLY A 133 -23.10 14.63 -13.78
CA GLY A 133 -23.22 15.10 -15.17
C GLY A 133 -22.38 16.32 -15.56
N LYS A 134 -21.46 16.79 -14.69
CA LYS A 134 -20.59 17.94 -14.95
C LYS A 134 -19.12 17.59 -14.77
N PRO A 135 -18.43 17.13 -15.81
CA PRO A 135 -17.02 16.71 -15.71
C PRO A 135 -16.07 17.85 -15.27
N ASP A 136 -16.37 19.09 -15.64
CA ASP A 136 -15.57 20.29 -15.31
C ASP A 136 -16.05 20.96 -14.00
N SER A 137 -16.35 20.17 -13.00
CA SER A 137 -16.89 20.68 -11.72
C SER A 137 -16.12 20.26 -10.49
N ALA A 138 -14.94 19.74 -10.63
CA ALA A 138 -14.09 19.35 -9.51
C ALA A 138 -13.67 20.55 -8.64
N GLY A 139 -13.19 20.28 -7.44
CA GLY A 139 -12.73 21.31 -6.51
C GLY A 139 -11.97 20.73 -5.34
N SER A 140 -12.40 21.04 -4.10
CA SER A 140 -11.70 20.57 -2.89
C SER A 140 -12.00 19.12 -2.51
N GLN A 141 -13.14 18.58 -2.94
CA GLN A 141 -13.52 17.23 -2.54
C GLN A 141 -12.74 16.16 -3.29
N PHE A 142 -12.36 15.11 -2.58
CA PHE A 142 -11.66 13.96 -3.12
C PHE A 142 -12.25 12.66 -2.58
N PHE A 143 -12.00 11.56 -3.29
CA PHE A 143 -12.27 10.21 -2.80
C PHE A 143 -11.03 9.33 -2.94
N VAL A 144 -10.96 8.29 -2.11
CA VAL A 144 -9.91 7.27 -2.16
C VAL A 144 -10.55 5.92 -2.44
N CYS A 145 -10.04 5.20 -3.43
CA CYS A 145 -10.46 3.84 -3.76
C CYS A 145 -9.94 2.84 -2.73
N VAL A 146 -10.84 2.15 -2.04
CA VAL A 146 -10.48 1.09 -1.05
C VAL A 146 -10.19 -0.23 -1.74
N THR A 147 -10.88 -0.49 -2.84
CA THR A 147 -10.63 -1.59 -3.79
C THR A 147 -10.63 -1.04 -5.21
N ASP A 148 -10.34 -1.88 -6.19
CA ASP A 148 -10.37 -1.50 -7.60
C ASP A 148 -11.78 -1.07 -8.04
N GLN A 149 -11.87 0.05 -8.75
CA GLN A 149 -13.11 0.69 -9.20
C GLN A 149 -13.09 0.95 -10.71
N PRO A 150 -13.07 -0.09 -11.57
CA PRO A 150 -12.90 0.08 -13.02
C PRO A 150 -14.02 0.89 -13.69
N ALA A 151 -15.20 0.97 -13.08
CA ALA A 151 -16.31 1.79 -13.58
C ALA A 151 -16.02 3.30 -13.53
N LEU A 152 -15.01 3.73 -12.77
CA LEU A 152 -14.62 5.14 -12.64
C LEU A 152 -13.53 5.54 -13.66
N ASP A 153 -12.92 4.57 -14.34
CA ASP A 153 -11.81 4.79 -15.27
C ASP A 153 -12.21 5.75 -16.42
N GLY A 154 -11.34 6.74 -16.66
CA GLY A 154 -11.54 7.74 -17.69
C GLY A 154 -12.62 8.81 -17.37
N ASN A 155 -13.42 8.62 -16.30
CA ASN A 155 -14.50 9.53 -15.93
C ASN A 155 -14.12 10.52 -14.80
N TYR A 156 -13.12 10.16 -13.99
CA TYR A 156 -12.67 10.98 -12.86
C TYR A 156 -11.18 11.26 -12.97
N THR A 157 -10.77 12.43 -12.50
CA THR A 157 -9.36 12.84 -12.48
C THR A 157 -8.64 12.22 -11.29
N ILE A 158 -7.66 11.37 -11.56
CA ILE A 158 -6.74 10.83 -10.54
C ILE A 158 -5.65 11.88 -10.29
N LEU A 159 -5.50 12.31 -9.03
CA LEU A 159 -4.52 13.31 -8.61
C LEU A 159 -3.39 12.73 -7.74
N GLY A 160 -3.54 11.48 -7.29
CA GLY A 160 -2.55 10.83 -6.43
C GLY A 160 -2.85 9.37 -6.17
N ARG A 161 -1.98 8.74 -5.36
CA ARG A 161 -2.13 7.37 -4.89
C ARG A 161 -1.65 7.25 -3.45
N VAL A 162 -2.41 6.54 -2.62
CA VAL A 162 -1.99 6.23 -1.25
C VAL A 162 -0.76 5.33 -1.30
N SER A 163 0.33 5.77 -0.69
CA SER A 163 1.61 5.06 -0.58
C SER A 163 1.83 4.45 0.80
N GLU A 164 1.21 5.02 1.85
CA GLU A 164 1.29 4.52 3.22
C GLU A 164 -0.09 4.62 3.89
N GLY A 165 -0.43 3.68 4.78
CA GLY A 165 -1.66 3.74 5.59
C GLY A 165 -2.93 3.32 4.84
N LEU A 166 -2.86 2.42 3.86
CA LEU A 166 -4.03 1.82 3.22
C LEU A 166 -4.95 1.07 4.19
N ASP A 167 -4.41 0.56 5.30
CA ASP A 167 -5.18 -0.03 6.39
C ASP A 167 -6.06 1.02 7.09
N VAL A 168 -5.56 2.25 7.27
CA VAL A 168 -6.35 3.38 7.80
C VAL A 168 -7.48 3.73 6.85
N VAL A 169 -7.22 3.79 5.54
CA VAL A 169 -8.26 4.01 4.51
C VAL A 169 -9.33 2.91 4.55
N THR A 170 -8.91 1.66 4.69
CA THR A 170 -9.83 0.51 4.83
C THR A 170 -10.67 0.64 6.10
N LYS A 171 -10.04 0.95 7.24
CA LYS A 171 -10.72 1.17 8.52
C LYS A 171 -11.77 2.29 8.45
N ILE A 172 -11.46 3.39 7.75
CA ILE A 172 -12.45 4.47 7.53
C ILE A 172 -13.63 3.95 6.72
N SER A 173 -13.41 3.13 5.68
CA SER A 173 -14.48 2.58 4.84
C SER A 173 -15.38 1.59 5.56
N GLU A 174 -14.90 0.97 6.64
CA GLU A 174 -15.61 0.01 7.48
C GLU A 174 -16.34 0.67 8.65
N SER A 175 -16.26 2.01 8.78
CA SER A 175 -17.01 2.75 9.78
C SER A 175 -18.52 2.52 9.61
N ALA A 176 -19.23 2.40 10.74
CA ALA A 176 -20.68 2.31 10.72
C ALA A 176 -21.28 3.54 10.03
N ALA A 177 -22.17 3.33 9.07
CA ALA A 177 -22.77 4.38 8.25
C ALA A 177 -24.27 4.15 8.07
N ASP A 178 -24.99 5.21 7.74
CA ASP A 178 -26.40 5.15 7.37
C ASP A 178 -26.59 4.57 5.95
N GLU A 179 -27.84 4.41 5.52
CA GLU A 179 -28.20 3.89 4.18
C GLU A 179 -27.65 4.73 3.02
N LYS A 180 -27.30 6.00 3.27
CA LYS A 180 -26.71 6.92 2.28
C LYS A 180 -25.18 6.89 2.27
N GLY A 181 -24.57 6.12 3.19
CA GLY A 181 -23.14 6.04 3.37
C GLY A 181 -22.55 7.17 4.22
N SER A 182 -23.39 7.90 5.00
CA SER A 182 -22.85 8.90 5.93
C SER A 182 -22.38 8.19 7.21
N PRO A 183 -21.10 8.32 7.61
CA PRO A 183 -20.60 7.72 8.84
C PRO A 183 -21.41 8.19 10.05
N LEU A 184 -21.76 7.26 10.96
CA LEU A 184 -22.48 7.57 12.20
C LEU A 184 -21.57 8.31 13.18
N GLU A 185 -20.26 8.03 13.16
CA GLU A 185 -19.25 8.76 13.91
C GLU A 185 -18.43 9.64 12.96
N ARG A 186 -18.09 10.85 13.43
CA ARG A 186 -17.28 11.78 12.64
C ARG A 186 -15.86 11.27 12.49
N VAL A 187 -15.47 10.95 11.26
CA VAL A 187 -14.06 10.69 10.91
C VAL A 187 -13.48 11.99 10.35
N GLU A 188 -12.78 12.73 11.22
CA GLU A 188 -12.27 14.06 10.91
C GLU A 188 -10.87 14.01 10.32
N ILE A 189 -10.63 14.87 9.33
CA ILE A 189 -9.30 15.20 8.82
C ILE A 189 -8.73 16.29 9.75
N ARG A 190 -7.79 15.90 10.60
CA ARG A 190 -7.14 16.82 11.55
C ARG A 190 -6.22 17.81 10.86
N SER A 191 -5.50 17.33 9.85
CA SER A 191 -4.63 18.15 9.02
C SER A 191 -4.25 17.45 7.72
N VAL A 192 -3.91 18.25 6.70
CA VAL A 192 -3.25 17.78 5.49
C VAL A 192 -1.97 18.60 5.32
N THR A 193 -0.81 17.95 5.47
CA THR A 193 0.49 18.60 5.28
C THR A 193 1.18 18.12 4.02
N ILE A 194 1.87 19.01 3.32
CA ILE A 194 2.64 18.70 2.11
C ILE A 194 4.10 18.57 2.48
N ARG A 195 4.71 17.44 2.15
CA ARG A 195 6.14 17.17 2.34
C ARG A 195 6.80 16.74 1.03
N ASP A 196 8.11 16.77 0.99
CA ASP A 196 8.87 16.05 -0.04
C ASP A 196 8.77 14.54 0.23
N THR A 197 8.73 13.74 -0.83
CA THR A 197 8.86 12.29 -0.70
C THR A 197 10.22 12.00 -0.04
N PRO A 198 10.26 11.36 1.13
CA PRO A 198 11.52 11.01 1.76
C PRO A 198 12.31 10.09 0.81
N PRO A 199 13.64 10.18 0.83
CA PRO A 199 14.44 9.21 0.10
C PRO A 199 14.04 7.79 0.55
N PRO A 200 14.03 6.80 -0.36
CA PRO A 200 13.70 5.43 0.00
C PRO A 200 14.65 4.98 1.12
N GLU A 201 14.10 4.41 2.18
CA GLU A 201 14.92 3.79 3.22
C GLU A 201 15.77 2.70 2.56
N PRO A 202 17.08 2.66 2.82
CA PRO A 202 17.91 1.57 2.34
C PRO A 202 17.30 0.24 2.78
N GLU A 203 17.17 -0.70 1.84
CA GLU A 203 16.74 -2.06 2.21
C GLU A 203 17.72 -2.64 3.24
N PRO A 204 17.25 -3.35 4.27
CA PRO A 204 18.13 -4.02 5.22
C PRO A 204 19.21 -4.82 4.48
N PHE A 205 20.46 -4.71 4.90
CA PHE A 205 21.64 -5.42 4.34
C PHE A 205 22.01 -5.05 2.89
N ALA A 206 21.37 -4.07 2.23
CA ALA A 206 21.63 -3.74 0.83
C ALA A 206 23.09 -3.34 0.55
N GLY A 207 23.75 -2.66 1.48
CA GLY A 207 25.14 -2.18 1.34
C GLY A 207 26.19 -3.13 1.91
N GLU A 208 25.81 -4.27 2.49
CA GLU A 208 26.77 -5.16 3.15
C GLU A 208 27.53 -6.05 2.14
N SER A 209 28.84 -6.11 2.31
CA SER A 209 29.70 -7.05 1.58
C SER A 209 29.45 -8.50 2.02
N PRO A 210 29.85 -9.52 1.25
CA PRO A 210 29.77 -10.91 1.67
C PRO A 210 30.45 -11.18 3.04
N ALA A 211 31.59 -10.54 3.32
CA ALA A 211 32.27 -10.66 4.60
C ALA A 211 31.48 -10.06 5.78
N GLN A 212 30.68 -9.03 5.54
CA GLN A 212 29.76 -8.47 6.55
C GLN A 212 28.56 -9.38 6.75
N LEU A 213 27.94 -9.84 5.65
CA LEU A 213 26.81 -10.79 5.69
C LEU A 213 27.18 -12.09 6.46
N ALA A 214 28.43 -12.58 6.34
CA ALA A 214 28.89 -13.77 7.04
C ALA A 214 28.96 -13.63 8.58
N ARG A 215 28.86 -12.41 9.11
CA ARG A 215 28.84 -12.17 10.58
C ARG A 215 27.45 -12.39 11.18
N HIS A 216 26.43 -12.41 10.35
CA HIS A 216 25.07 -12.62 10.81
C HIS A 216 24.73 -14.11 10.92
N ARG A 217 23.98 -14.44 11.93
CA ARG A 217 23.27 -15.71 12.10
C ARG A 217 21.78 -15.45 12.20
N ALA A 218 20.97 -16.47 12.00
CA ALA A 218 19.56 -16.36 12.26
C ALA A 218 19.10 -17.47 13.21
N ILE A 219 18.21 -17.11 14.14
CA ILE A 219 17.53 -18.05 15.01
C ILE A 219 16.10 -18.16 14.48
N LEU A 220 15.75 -19.35 13.97
CA LEU A 220 14.42 -19.71 13.54
C LEU A 220 13.65 -20.16 14.78
N GLU A 221 12.79 -19.32 15.32
CA GLU A 221 11.95 -19.63 16.47
C GLU A 221 10.75 -20.45 15.99
N THR A 222 10.78 -21.76 16.22
CA THR A 222 9.69 -22.65 15.78
C THR A 222 8.80 -23.11 16.93
N SER A 223 7.64 -23.69 16.61
CA SER A 223 6.79 -24.34 17.61
C SER A 223 7.40 -25.61 18.19
N ALA A 224 8.43 -26.18 17.53
CA ALA A 224 9.15 -27.36 17.98
C ALA A 224 10.45 -27.03 18.74
N GLY A 225 10.86 -25.73 18.77
CA GLY A 225 12.10 -25.25 19.40
C GLY A 225 12.91 -24.35 18.45
N PRO A 226 14.00 -23.75 18.93
CA PRO A 226 14.84 -22.88 18.11
C PRO A 226 15.80 -23.68 17.24
N ILE A 227 16.12 -23.13 16.04
CA ILE A 227 17.13 -23.64 15.13
C ILE A 227 18.04 -22.46 14.78
N THR A 228 19.34 -22.56 15.06
CA THR A 228 20.30 -21.53 14.71
C THR A 228 21.01 -21.88 13.41
N VAL A 229 21.07 -20.91 12.50
CA VAL A 229 21.70 -21.08 11.19
C VAL A 229 22.79 -20.05 10.97
N GLU A 230 23.85 -20.43 10.27
CA GLU A 230 24.86 -19.56 9.72
C GLU A 230 24.81 -19.56 8.20
N PHE A 231 25.39 -18.55 7.57
CA PHE A 231 25.27 -18.31 6.14
C PHE A 231 26.61 -18.43 5.41
N THR A 232 26.54 -18.70 4.11
CA THR A 232 27.69 -18.82 3.20
C THR A 232 27.58 -17.78 2.06
N PRO A 233 27.70 -16.48 2.37
CA PRO A 233 27.55 -15.42 1.37
C PRO A 233 28.71 -15.32 0.39
N ASP A 234 29.81 -16.00 0.61
CA ASP A 234 30.88 -16.23 -0.36
C ASP A 234 30.41 -17.07 -1.56
N LYS A 235 29.43 -17.95 -1.37
CA LYS A 235 28.86 -18.85 -2.37
C LYS A 235 27.52 -18.39 -2.94
N ALA A 236 26.72 -17.69 -2.14
CA ALA A 236 25.36 -17.26 -2.49
C ALA A 236 25.02 -15.89 -1.85
N PRO A 237 25.73 -14.81 -2.22
CA PRO A 237 25.57 -13.50 -1.58
C PRO A 237 24.16 -12.94 -1.69
N GLU A 238 23.50 -13.07 -2.82
CA GLU A 238 22.16 -12.50 -3.01
C GLU A 238 21.06 -13.32 -2.32
N HIS A 239 21.21 -14.64 -2.22
CA HIS A 239 20.28 -15.48 -1.46
C HIS A 239 20.41 -15.21 0.05
N VAL A 240 21.63 -15.05 0.57
CA VAL A 240 21.86 -14.68 1.97
C VAL A 240 21.28 -13.29 2.25
N ARG A 241 21.58 -12.30 1.41
CA ARG A 241 21.05 -10.94 1.53
C ARG A 241 19.51 -10.93 1.53
N ASN A 242 18.90 -11.66 0.59
CA ASN A 242 17.47 -11.77 0.50
C ASN A 242 16.87 -12.42 1.76
N PHE A 243 17.45 -13.52 2.25
CA PHE A 243 16.99 -14.17 3.47
C PHE A 243 17.03 -13.23 4.67
N LEU A 244 18.16 -12.57 4.90
CA LEU A 244 18.34 -11.63 6.01
C LEU A 244 17.36 -10.43 5.89
N ARG A 245 17.19 -9.89 4.69
CA ARG A 245 16.26 -8.80 4.40
C ARG A 245 14.82 -9.18 4.69
N LEU A 246 14.37 -10.33 4.21
CA LEU A 246 13.01 -10.84 4.44
C LEU A 246 12.77 -11.15 5.92
N ALA A 247 13.78 -11.69 6.62
CA ALA A 247 13.73 -11.92 8.05
C ALA A 247 13.58 -10.60 8.84
N ALA A 248 14.40 -9.59 8.53
CA ALA A 248 14.31 -8.27 9.17
C ALA A 248 12.96 -7.58 8.96
N LEU A 249 12.28 -7.86 7.86
CA LEU A 249 10.94 -7.34 7.54
C LEU A 249 9.81 -8.23 8.11
N GLY A 250 10.12 -9.31 8.83
CA GLY A 250 9.14 -10.23 9.39
C GLY A 250 8.33 -11.01 8.34
N VAL A 251 8.88 -11.19 7.13
CA VAL A 251 8.18 -11.91 6.04
C VAL A 251 8.01 -13.39 6.37
N PHE A 252 8.90 -13.99 7.12
CA PHE A 252 8.83 -15.39 7.52
C PHE A 252 7.93 -15.65 8.73
N ASP A 253 7.59 -14.61 9.50
CA ASP A 253 6.87 -14.75 10.76
C ASP A 253 5.47 -15.34 10.55
N GLY A 254 5.17 -16.39 11.31
CA GLY A 254 3.92 -17.11 11.20
C GLY A 254 3.80 -18.03 9.98
N THR A 255 4.85 -18.24 9.17
CA THR A 255 4.86 -19.31 8.17
C THR A 255 4.90 -20.70 8.84
N SER A 256 4.64 -21.76 8.10
CA SER A 256 4.74 -23.12 8.65
C SER A 256 5.66 -24.00 7.82
N PHE A 257 6.18 -25.04 8.44
CA PHE A 257 6.77 -26.16 7.72
C PHE A 257 5.61 -26.90 7.02
N HIS A 258 5.41 -26.59 5.75
CA HIS A 258 4.30 -27.07 4.96
C HIS A 258 4.60 -28.35 4.19
N ARG A 259 5.87 -28.76 4.15
CA ARG A 259 6.34 -29.98 3.49
C ARG A 259 7.44 -30.65 4.30
N VAL A 260 7.29 -31.93 4.57
CA VAL A 260 8.25 -32.79 5.28
C VAL A 260 8.41 -34.09 4.51
N VAL A 261 9.65 -34.37 4.08
CA VAL A 261 10.02 -35.62 3.40
C VAL A 261 11.17 -36.24 4.18
N ARG A 262 10.89 -37.34 4.87
CA ARG A 262 11.85 -38.03 5.74
C ARG A 262 13.10 -38.48 4.98
N GLY A 263 14.27 -38.27 5.55
CA GLY A 263 15.55 -38.58 4.93
C GLY A 263 15.93 -37.65 3.78
N PHE A 264 15.15 -36.57 3.56
CA PHE A 264 15.37 -35.66 2.45
C PHE A 264 15.34 -34.21 2.91
N VAL A 265 14.17 -33.58 3.13
CA VAL A 265 14.05 -32.17 3.50
C VAL A 265 12.84 -31.87 4.38
N ILE A 266 12.95 -30.78 5.15
CA ILE A 266 11.83 -30.04 5.74
C ILE A 266 11.78 -28.64 5.12
N GLN A 267 10.62 -28.19 4.65
CA GLN A 267 10.49 -26.95 3.85
C GLN A 267 9.48 -25.98 4.49
N THR A 268 9.86 -24.70 4.54
CA THR A 268 9.09 -23.60 5.13
C THR A 268 9.21 -22.30 4.31
N GLY A 269 8.78 -21.17 4.85
CA GLY A 269 8.89 -19.85 4.23
C GLY A 269 7.87 -19.57 3.12
N SER A 270 6.88 -20.45 2.91
CA SER A 270 5.81 -20.22 1.93
C SER A 270 4.78 -19.25 2.46
N LEU A 271 4.54 -18.12 1.74
CA LEU A 271 3.57 -17.10 2.15
C LEU A 271 2.12 -17.61 2.29
N PRO A 272 1.61 -18.51 1.42
CA PRO A 272 0.30 -19.12 1.62
C PRO A 272 0.14 -19.89 2.93
N SER A 273 1.24 -20.22 3.62
CA SER A 273 1.22 -20.95 4.89
C SER A 273 1.05 -20.07 6.13
N ARG A 274 0.96 -18.74 5.96
CA ARG A 274 0.77 -17.74 7.03
C ARG A 274 -0.47 -16.88 6.80
N GLY A 275 -0.80 -16.04 7.79
CA GLY A 275 -1.79 -14.96 7.63
C GLY A 275 -1.34 -13.87 6.63
N PRO A 276 -2.19 -12.88 6.35
CA PRO A 276 -1.89 -11.83 5.37
C PRO A 276 -0.58 -11.11 5.67
N VAL A 277 0.16 -10.80 4.62
CA VAL A 277 1.36 -9.95 4.67
C VAL A 277 0.97 -8.48 4.51
N THR A 278 1.78 -7.58 5.09
CA THR A 278 1.64 -6.15 4.84
C THR A 278 2.07 -5.81 3.41
N GLU A 279 1.66 -4.64 2.92
CA GLU A 279 2.07 -4.17 1.59
C GLU A 279 3.59 -4.04 1.48
N LYS A 280 4.27 -3.51 2.50
CA LYS A 280 5.75 -3.42 2.56
C LYS A 280 6.40 -4.81 2.47
N GLN A 281 5.85 -5.81 3.15
CA GLN A 281 6.33 -7.19 3.05
C GLN A 281 6.10 -7.79 1.65
N GLN A 282 4.93 -7.53 1.05
CA GLN A 282 4.62 -8.01 -0.30
C GLN A 282 5.55 -7.39 -1.36
N GLN A 283 5.83 -6.09 -1.27
CA GLN A 283 6.76 -5.39 -2.16
C GLN A 283 8.22 -5.85 -1.99
N ALA A 284 8.56 -6.36 -0.81
CA ALA A 284 9.89 -6.91 -0.55
C ALA A 284 10.12 -8.29 -1.19
N VAL A 285 9.07 -9.01 -1.55
CA VAL A 285 9.18 -10.35 -2.15
C VAL A 285 9.50 -10.22 -3.63
N ARG A 286 10.63 -10.78 -4.04
CA ARG A 286 11.08 -10.79 -5.45
C ARG A 286 11.78 -12.09 -5.81
N SER A 287 11.76 -12.46 -7.07
CA SER A 287 12.48 -13.62 -7.60
C SER A 287 13.99 -13.38 -7.58
N LEU A 288 14.75 -14.44 -7.38
CA LEU A 288 16.21 -14.45 -7.34
C LEU A 288 16.78 -15.25 -8.51
N GLN A 289 17.84 -14.72 -9.10
CA GLN A 289 18.66 -15.51 -10.02
C GLN A 289 19.38 -16.62 -9.24
N PRO A 290 19.54 -17.82 -9.81
CA PRO A 290 20.20 -18.93 -9.12
C PRO A 290 21.69 -18.64 -8.88
N GLU A 291 22.16 -19.02 -7.70
CA GLU A 291 23.57 -19.00 -7.29
C GLU A 291 24.02 -20.43 -6.99
N PHE A 292 23.92 -21.32 -8.00
CA PHE A 292 24.33 -22.72 -7.85
C PHE A 292 25.82 -22.81 -7.52
N ASN A 293 26.14 -23.63 -6.54
CA ASN A 293 27.48 -23.77 -6.02
C ASN A 293 27.83 -25.24 -5.71
N ASP A 294 29.05 -25.49 -5.25
CA ASP A 294 29.62 -26.83 -5.00
C ASP A 294 29.22 -27.42 -3.65
N THR A 295 28.39 -26.72 -2.84
CA THR A 295 27.98 -27.22 -1.53
C THR A 295 27.16 -28.49 -1.68
N LYS A 296 27.56 -29.53 -0.98
CA LYS A 296 26.85 -30.81 -0.95
C LYS A 296 25.61 -30.70 -0.07
N HIS A 297 24.48 -31.13 -0.58
CA HIS A 297 23.21 -31.16 0.16
C HIS A 297 23.19 -32.35 1.12
N VAL A 298 23.85 -32.15 2.27
CA VAL A 298 23.87 -33.09 3.39
C VAL A 298 23.06 -32.53 4.56
N LYS A 299 22.79 -33.35 5.57
CA LYS A 299 22.02 -32.98 6.76
C LYS A 299 22.46 -31.64 7.36
N GLY A 300 21.50 -30.76 7.58
CA GLY A 300 21.67 -29.42 8.14
C GLY A 300 21.89 -28.32 7.11
N VAL A 301 22.12 -28.60 5.84
CA VAL A 301 22.29 -27.57 4.80
C VAL A 301 20.96 -26.86 4.53
N LEU A 302 21.00 -25.50 4.48
CA LEU A 302 19.91 -24.65 4.03
C LEU A 302 20.03 -24.40 2.53
N SER A 303 18.92 -24.55 1.80
CA SER A 303 18.87 -24.28 0.38
C SER A 303 17.51 -23.67 -0.03
N MET A 304 17.52 -22.85 -1.08
CA MET A 304 16.29 -22.20 -1.57
C MET A 304 15.43 -23.16 -2.35
N ALA A 305 14.14 -23.16 -2.04
CA ALA A 305 13.12 -23.83 -2.84
C ALA A 305 12.73 -22.97 -4.05
N ARG A 306 12.40 -23.61 -5.16
CA ARG A 306 12.02 -22.99 -6.43
C ARG A 306 11.02 -23.86 -7.20
N GLY A 307 10.37 -23.28 -8.20
CA GLY A 307 9.62 -24.01 -9.21
C GLY A 307 10.53 -24.61 -10.30
N ASP A 308 9.96 -24.90 -11.45
CA ASP A 308 10.71 -25.45 -12.59
C ASP A 308 11.73 -24.46 -13.14
N ASP A 309 11.37 -23.17 -13.21
CA ASP A 309 12.30 -22.10 -13.56
C ASP A 309 13.34 -21.90 -12.42
N PRO A 310 14.65 -22.05 -12.71
CA PRO A 310 15.69 -21.78 -11.74
C PRO A 310 15.65 -20.40 -11.09
N ALA A 311 15.15 -19.39 -11.81
CA ALA A 311 15.03 -18.00 -11.35
C ALA A 311 13.73 -17.72 -10.55
N SER A 312 12.96 -18.76 -10.18
CA SER A 312 11.69 -18.62 -9.46
C SER A 312 11.81 -18.67 -7.93
N ALA A 313 13.03 -18.76 -7.38
CA ALA A 313 13.23 -18.72 -5.93
C ALA A 313 12.80 -17.34 -5.36
N MET A 314 12.04 -17.33 -4.25
CA MET A 314 11.57 -16.10 -3.61
C MET A 314 11.71 -16.13 -2.09
N THR A 315 10.81 -16.83 -1.40
CA THR A 315 10.74 -16.88 0.08
C THR A 315 10.93 -18.27 0.64
N SER A 316 10.49 -19.31 -0.08
CA SER A 316 10.52 -20.68 0.44
C SER A 316 11.93 -21.25 0.47
N PHE A 317 12.28 -21.90 1.57
CA PHE A 317 13.57 -22.57 1.75
C PHE A 317 13.38 -23.91 2.47
N PHE A 318 14.39 -24.75 2.38
CA PHE A 318 14.36 -26.05 3.05
C PHE A 318 15.67 -26.32 3.82
N ILE A 319 15.56 -27.17 4.81
CA ILE A 319 16.69 -27.73 5.54
C ILE A 319 16.79 -29.22 5.16
N VAL A 320 17.96 -29.64 4.72
CA VAL A 320 18.23 -31.03 4.36
C VAL A 320 18.29 -31.87 5.63
N THR A 321 17.63 -33.02 5.64
CA THR A 321 17.57 -33.93 6.82
C THR A 321 18.34 -35.23 6.64
N GLY A 322 18.81 -35.52 5.41
CA GLY A 322 19.61 -36.68 5.07
C GLY A 322 20.71 -36.35 4.06
N GLU A 323 20.98 -37.25 3.13
CA GLU A 323 21.82 -37.01 1.96
C GLU A 323 20.95 -36.79 0.73
N ALA A 324 21.12 -35.68 0.05
CA ALA A 324 20.30 -35.27 -1.09
C ALA A 324 21.15 -34.90 -2.32
N PRO A 325 21.97 -35.80 -2.86
CA PRO A 325 22.89 -35.48 -3.97
C PRO A 325 22.17 -35.11 -5.26
N SER A 326 20.91 -35.44 -5.41
CA SER A 326 20.07 -35.02 -6.54
C SER A 326 19.86 -33.51 -6.62
N LEU A 327 20.07 -32.77 -5.51
CA LEU A 327 19.96 -31.31 -5.40
C LEU A 327 21.29 -30.60 -5.73
N ASP A 328 22.42 -31.29 -5.67
CA ASP A 328 23.75 -30.70 -5.90
C ASP A 328 23.86 -30.01 -7.25
N GLY A 329 24.33 -28.75 -7.24
CA GLY A 329 24.47 -27.93 -8.44
C GLY A 329 23.15 -27.51 -9.11
N LYS A 330 21.99 -27.86 -8.54
CA LYS A 330 20.65 -27.53 -9.09
C LYS A 330 19.82 -26.66 -8.19
N TYR A 331 20.17 -26.56 -6.91
CA TYR A 331 19.56 -25.69 -5.91
C TYR A 331 20.65 -24.85 -5.24
N THR A 332 20.30 -23.63 -4.85
CA THR A 332 21.21 -22.70 -4.22
C THR A 332 21.29 -22.99 -2.73
N ALA A 333 22.36 -23.65 -2.31
CA ALA A 333 22.72 -23.76 -0.89
C ALA A 333 23.32 -22.42 -0.42
N PHE A 334 22.81 -21.88 0.70
CA PHE A 334 23.20 -20.54 1.18
C PHE A 334 23.51 -20.48 2.67
N GLY A 335 23.45 -21.61 3.39
CA GLY A 335 23.75 -21.69 4.81
C GLY A 335 23.64 -23.10 5.37
N ARG A 336 23.81 -23.19 6.70
CA ARG A 336 23.67 -24.47 7.43
C ARG A 336 23.20 -24.26 8.86
N VAL A 337 22.60 -25.28 9.43
CA VAL A 337 22.27 -25.37 10.86
C VAL A 337 23.56 -25.54 11.66
N VAL A 338 23.74 -24.71 12.69
CA VAL A 338 24.89 -24.78 13.62
C VAL A 338 24.45 -25.15 15.04
N ASP A 339 23.14 -24.96 15.34
CA ASP A 339 22.55 -25.42 16.61
C ASP A 339 21.07 -25.78 16.37
N GLY A 340 20.50 -26.66 17.20
CA GLY A 340 19.11 -27.08 17.08
C GLY A 340 18.85 -28.19 16.05
N ILE A 341 19.86 -29.00 15.68
CA ILE A 341 19.69 -30.12 14.76
C ILE A 341 18.66 -31.13 15.26
N ALA A 342 18.57 -31.32 16.59
CA ALA A 342 17.53 -32.19 17.19
C ALA A 342 16.11 -31.65 16.96
N VAL A 343 15.94 -30.33 16.84
CA VAL A 343 14.65 -29.72 16.49
C VAL A 343 14.32 -30.00 15.02
N VAL A 344 15.30 -29.94 14.12
CA VAL A 344 15.15 -30.33 12.70
C VAL A 344 14.68 -31.78 12.61
N GLU A 345 15.29 -32.68 13.37
CA GLU A 345 14.91 -34.10 13.45
C GLU A 345 13.49 -34.29 14.01
N ALA A 346 13.12 -33.55 15.06
CA ALA A 346 11.77 -33.63 15.62
C ALA A 346 10.71 -33.17 14.62
N ILE A 347 10.99 -32.14 13.82
CA ILE A 347 10.11 -31.68 12.73
C ILE A 347 10.02 -32.77 11.65
N GLU A 348 11.12 -33.36 11.24
CA GLU A 348 11.19 -34.45 10.26
C GLU A 348 10.35 -35.66 10.67
N GLN A 349 10.38 -36.03 11.97
CA GLN A 349 9.64 -37.18 12.52
C GLN A 349 8.16 -36.89 12.76
N SER A 350 7.67 -35.68 12.49
CA SER A 350 6.25 -35.36 12.65
C SER A 350 5.35 -36.24 11.80
N ALA A 351 4.12 -36.47 12.27
CA ALA A 351 3.12 -37.16 11.47
C ALA A 351 2.73 -36.34 10.24
N VAL A 352 2.70 -36.98 9.08
CA VAL A 352 2.38 -36.33 7.80
C VAL A 352 1.21 -37.03 7.11
N ASN A 353 0.41 -36.27 6.34
CA ASN A 353 -0.51 -36.77 5.35
C ASN A 353 0.07 -36.44 3.96
N GLY A 354 0.55 -37.46 3.25
CA GLY A 354 1.47 -37.24 2.12
C GLY A 354 2.78 -36.59 2.59
N GLU A 355 3.06 -35.38 2.16
CA GLU A 355 4.22 -34.61 2.59
C GLU A 355 3.87 -33.47 3.57
N ALA A 356 2.58 -33.21 3.81
CA ALA A 356 2.13 -32.13 4.69
C ALA A 356 2.01 -32.61 6.15
N PRO A 357 2.61 -31.91 7.14
CA PRO A 357 2.41 -32.22 8.56
C PRO A 357 0.93 -32.21 8.95
N VAL A 358 0.49 -33.23 9.68
CA VAL A 358 -0.89 -33.32 10.20
C VAL A 358 -1.19 -32.20 11.20
N SER A 359 -0.22 -31.89 12.05
CA SER A 359 -0.30 -30.76 12.98
C SER A 359 0.57 -29.61 12.46
N ARG A 360 0.05 -28.39 12.52
CA ARG A 360 0.80 -27.19 12.10
C ARG A 360 2.09 -27.03 12.91
N ILE A 361 3.22 -27.02 12.23
CA ILE A 361 4.53 -26.70 12.80
C ILE A 361 4.88 -25.31 12.31
N GLU A 362 4.84 -24.35 13.22
CA GLU A 362 4.98 -22.93 12.90
C GLU A 362 6.43 -22.47 12.99
N LEU A 363 6.87 -21.67 12.03
CA LEU A 363 8.00 -20.76 12.14
C LEU A 363 7.46 -19.43 12.68
N LYS A 364 7.54 -19.26 14.02
CA LYS A 364 6.95 -18.13 14.73
C LYS A 364 7.59 -16.81 14.34
N SER A 365 8.93 -16.80 14.25
CA SER A 365 9.73 -15.64 13.81
C SER A 365 11.14 -16.06 13.41
N VAL A 366 11.82 -15.16 12.71
CA VAL A 366 13.25 -15.30 12.39
C VAL A 366 13.99 -14.10 12.96
N ARG A 367 14.83 -14.35 13.96
CA ARG A 367 15.61 -13.32 14.65
C ARG A 367 17.06 -13.34 14.18
N ILE A 368 17.55 -12.19 13.68
CA ILE A 368 18.93 -12.02 13.23
C ILE A 368 19.79 -11.67 14.44
N VAL A 369 20.94 -12.34 14.54
CA VAL A 369 21.97 -12.12 15.58
C VAL A 369 23.35 -12.03 14.94
N GLN A 370 24.29 -11.40 15.61
CA GLN A 370 25.70 -11.31 15.20
C GLN A 370 26.56 -12.26 16.03
#